data_d97773ba59166e631fb6463d35657435
#
_entry.id   d97773ba59166e631fb6463d35657435
#
_cell.length_a   1.000
_cell.length_b   1.000
_cell.length_c   1.000
_cell.angle_alpha   90.00
_cell.angle_beta   90.00
_cell.angle_gamma   90.00
#
_symmetry.space_group_name_H-M   'P 1'
#
loop_
_entity.id
_entity.type
_entity.pdbx_description
1 polymer ?
#
loop_
_entity_poly.entity_id
_entity_poly.type
_entity_poly.pdbx_seq_one_letter_code
_entity_poly.pdbx_strand_id
1 'polypeptide(L)'
;ASVTPSGAMPSSYSLLICGSQVPINSSTRQQQPTNASTNTHLWLATFFDVIGDCLPDGTIHLPISLTWREVHSMCSNAHPPSIPILTYSSMLTHIDTYFSYVKLPKNSHLGKCSCIMFAQQHLQAKSPIEAAQFAEAHTNHLALSSAEHLSYQEHCHQPKSHPSVYMSLIIDYSNPLPLPTHSPVPKAWMHYGNRFTMVLGGLIDHSHGKHLFLHPQPFWPKDANLVISTLFHHIWSHILNNPTPDSCPSVLYLQADNCAAENKNVFMLAFLSLLISLD
;
A
#
# COMPACT_ATOMS: atom_id res chain seq x y z
N ALA A 1 -51.51 15.44 -5.27
CA ALA A 1 -50.42 16.09 -4.54
C ALA A 1 -49.09 15.55 -5.10
N SER A 2 -48.47 16.35 -5.95
CA SER A 2 -47.18 16.06 -6.57
C SER A 2 -46.05 16.54 -5.66
N VAL A 3 -45.17 15.63 -5.25
CA VAL A 3 -43.96 15.98 -4.55
C VAL A 3 -42.79 15.75 -5.51
N THR A 4 -42.13 16.83 -5.91
CA THR A 4 -40.85 16.82 -6.62
C THR A 4 -39.71 16.69 -5.62
N PRO A 5 -38.75 15.79 -5.81
CA PRO A 5 -37.54 15.80 -5.01
C PRO A 5 -36.51 16.72 -5.66
N SER A 6 -36.19 17.84 -5.00
CA SER A 6 -35.01 18.64 -5.29
C SER A 6 -33.81 18.02 -4.57
N GLY A 7 -33.03 17.22 -5.28
CA GLY A 7 -31.77 16.73 -4.82
C GLY A 7 -30.64 17.69 -5.19
N ALA A 8 -30.26 18.57 -4.28
CA ALA A 8 -29.02 19.33 -4.40
C ALA A 8 -27.81 18.39 -4.12
N MET A 9 -26.93 18.27 -5.10
CA MET A 9 -25.64 17.64 -4.93
C MET A 9 -24.78 18.44 -3.93
N PRO A 10 -24.11 17.83 -2.95
CA PRO A 10 -23.11 18.54 -2.15
C PRO A 10 -21.82 18.66 -2.98
N SER A 11 -21.58 19.86 -3.47
CA SER A 11 -20.28 20.27 -3.99
C SER A 11 -19.42 20.68 -2.79
N SER A 12 -18.49 19.86 -2.39
CA SER A 12 -17.20 20.25 -1.79
C SER A 12 -16.44 19.00 -1.30
N TYR A 13 -15.70 18.38 -2.19
CA TYR A 13 -14.57 17.58 -1.77
C TYR A 13 -13.46 18.57 -1.38
N SER A 14 -13.31 18.81 -0.09
CA SER A 14 -12.14 19.50 0.45
C SER A 14 -10.94 18.57 0.31
N LEU A 15 -10.09 18.85 -0.67
CA LEU A 15 -8.74 18.27 -0.76
C LEU A 15 -8.00 18.63 0.53
N LEU A 16 -7.81 17.66 1.40
CA LEU A 16 -6.80 17.75 2.47
C LEU A 16 -5.42 17.64 1.82
N ILE A 17 -4.94 18.77 1.32
CA ILE A 17 -3.53 18.92 0.96
C ILE A 17 -2.77 18.86 2.29
N CYS A 18 -1.94 17.82 2.45
CA CYS A 18 -1.00 17.72 3.55
C CYS A 18 0.01 18.87 3.47
N GLY A 19 -0.31 19.99 4.09
CA GLY A 19 0.45 21.23 4.04
C GLY A 19 1.65 21.18 4.99
N SER A 20 2.78 20.65 4.56
CA SER A 20 4.06 20.99 5.14
C SER A 20 4.57 22.25 4.46
N GLN A 21 4.51 23.38 5.17
CA GLN A 21 5.17 24.61 4.75
C GLN A 21 6.69 24.42 4.80
N VAL A 22 7.30 24.27 3.62
CA VAL A 22 8.75 24.32 3.46
C VAL A 22 9.16 25.79 3.45
N PRO A 23 10.13 26.23 4.28
CA PRO A 23 10.60 27.61 4.28
C PRO A 23 11.26 27.92 2.91
N ILE A 24 10.73 28.92 2.22
CA ILE A 24 11.26 29.41 0.97
C ILE A 24 12.49 30.25 1.28
N ASN A 25 13.68 29.69 1.02
CA ASN A 25 14.92 30.45 1.03
C ASN A 25 14.98 31.32 -0.24
N SER A 26 14.78 32.62 -0.06
CA SER A 26 14.77 33.62 -1.11
C SER A 26 16.20 34.05 -1.49
N SER A 27 16.75 33.50 -2.54
CA SER A 27 17.66 34.22 -3.46
C SER A 27 18.05 33.38 -4.69
N THR A 28 17.09 33.10 -5.55
CA THR A 28 17.40 32.68 -6.92
C THR A 28 16.41 33.42 -7.82
N ARG A 29 16.93 34.13 -8.83
CA ARG A 29 16.15 34.79 -9.87
C ARG A 29 15.11 33.81 -10.39
N GLN A 30 13.85 33.94 -9.98
CA GLN A 30 12.74 33.14 -10.47
C GLN A 30 12.57 33.42 -11.97
N GLN A 31 13.12 32.54 -12.81
CA GLN A 31 12.73 32.51 -14.19
C GLN A 31 11.26 32.13 -14.25
N GLN A 32 10.45 32.89 -15.01
CA GLN A 32 9.06 32.54 -15.23
C GLN A 32 8.98 31.12 -15.79
N PRO A 33 8.09 30.27 -15.24
CA PRO A 33 7.94 28.91 -15.71
C PRO A 33 7.58 28.90 -17.19
N THR A 34 8.31 28.15 -17.98
CA THR A 34 7.99 27.95 -19.40
C THR A 34 6.73 27.10 -19.53
N ASN A 35 5.98 27.24 -20.63
CA ASN A 35 4.81 26.38 -20.90
C ASN A 35 5.16 24.90 -20.82
N ALA A 36 6.36 24.49 -21.27
CA ALA A 36 6.87 23.14 -21.16
C ALA A 36 7.01 22.68 -19.70
N SER A 37 7.53 23.54 -18.83
CA SER A 37 7.66 23.26 -17.39
C SER A 37 6.31 23.09 -16.72
N THR A 38 5.36 23.96 -17.03
CA THR A 38 4.01 23.91 -16.46
C THR A 38 3.24 22.64 -16.88
N ASN A 39 3.28 22.31 -18.17
CA ASN A 39 2.61 21.12 -18.71
C ASN A 39 3.18 19.83 -18.08
N THR A 40 4.52 19.73 -18.04
CA THR A 40 5.19 18.58 -17.43
C THR A 40 4.91 18.50 -15.93
N HIS A 41 4.89 19.64 -15.22
CA HIS A 41 4.60 19.67 -13.78
C HIS A 41 3.20 19.14 -13.46
N LEU A 42 2.18 19.63 -14.16
CA LEU A 42 0.78 19.21 -13.94
C LEU A 42 0.61 17.71 -14.23
N TRP A 43 1.20 17.23 -15.31
CA TRP A 43 1.15 15.82 -15.66
C TRP A 43 1.84 14.96 -14.60
N LEU A 44 3.06 15.34 -14.17
CA LEU A 44 3.81 14.62 -13.14
C LEU A 44 3.06 14.59 -11.81
N ALA A 45 2.47 15.71 -11.38
CA ALA A 45 1.69 15.77 -10.16
C ALA A 45 0.52 14.78 -10.18
N THR A 46 -0.25 14.79 -11.28
CA THR A 46 -1.37 13.86 -11.46
C THR A 46 -0.88 12.41 -11.55
N PHE A 47 0.22 12.15 -12.26
CA PHE A 47 0.78 10.82 -12.42
C PHE A 47 1.24 10.24 -11.07
N PHE A 48 1.92 11.03 -10.25
CA PHE A 48 2.41 10.61 -8.94
C PHE A 48 1.27 10.37 -7.95
N ASP A 49 0.20 11.16 -8.02
CA ASP A 49 -0.99 11.00 -7.18
C ASP A 49 -1.76 9.72 -7.53
N VAL A 50 -1.82 9.37 -8.82
CA VAL A 50 -2.58 8.18 -9.28
C VAL A 50 -1.80 6.88 -9.13
N ILE A 51 -0.48 6.90 -9.36
CA ILE A 51 0.33 5.67 -9.47
C ILE A 51 1.21 5.44 -8.24
N GLY A 52 1.48 6.51 -7.47
CA GLY A 52 2.40 6.44 -6.34
C GLY A 52 1.75 5.96 -5.05
N ASP A 53 2.46 5.13 -4.32
CA ASP A 53 2.09 4.70 -2.97
C ASP A 53 2.58 5.74 -1.95
N CYS A 54 1.66 6.42 -1.29
CA CYS A 54 1.98 7.40 -0.24
C CYS A 54 2.32 6.68 1.06
N LEU A 55 3.54 6.86 1.54
CA LEU A 55 4.00 6.32 2.81
C LEU A 55 3.61 7.23 3.99
N PRO A 56 3.60 6.71 5.23
CA PRO A 56 3.25 7.47 6.43
C PRO A 56 4.16 8.69 6.72
N ASP A 57 5.39 8.69 6.18
CA ASP A 57 6.34 9.81 6.28
C ASP A 57 6.12 10.90 5.22
N GLY A 58 5.11 10.74 4.37
CA GLY A 58 4.78 11.67 3.29
C GLY A 58 5.59 11.47 2.02
N THR A 59 6.46 10.46 1.96
CA THR A 59 7.14 10.10 0.71
C THR A 59 6.21 9.32 -0.22
N ILE A 60 6.34 9.53 -1.52
CA ILE A 60 5.62 8.78 -2.54
C ILE A 60 6.59 7.81 -3.20
N HIS A 61 6.29 6.52 -3.15
CA HIS A 61 7.04 5.49 -3.84
C HIS A 61 6.35 5.10 -5.13
N LEU A 62 7.07 5.22 -6.24
CA LEU A 62 6.59 4.73 -7.52
C LEU A 62 6.79 3.22 -7.63
N PRO A 63 6.00 2.52 -8.49
CA PRO A 63 6.18 1.10 -8.74
C PRO A 63 7.62 0.75 -9.12
N ILE A 64 8.12 -0.39 -8.60
CA ILE A 64 9.50 -0.88 -8.83
C ILE A 64 9.81 -1.10 -10.32
N SER A 65 8.78 -1.34 -11.12
CA SER A 65 8.90 -1.54 -12.58
C SER A 65 9.22 -0.27 -13.35
N LEU A 66 9.04 0.92 -12.75
CA LEU A 66 9.23 2.19 -13.44
C LEU A 66 10.67 2.68 -13.36
N THR A 67 11.11 3.27 -14.45
CA THR A 67 12.31 4.09 -14.52
C THR A 67 11.93 5.53 -14.88
N TRP A 68 12.78 6.50 -14.56
CA TRP A 68 12.53 7.89 -14.96
C TRP A 68 12.44 8.07 -16.47
N ARG A 69 13.10 7.21 -17.27
CA ARG A 69 13.00 7.21 -18.72
C ARG A 69 11.61 6.80 -19.19
N GLU A 70 11.03 5.80 -18.57
CA GLU A 70 9.65 5.36 -18.87
C GLU A 70 8.65 6.43 -18.46
N VAL A 71 8.80 7.04 -17.28
CA VAL A 71 7.97 8.17 -16.85
C VAL A 71 8.04 9.31 -17.88
N HIS A 72 9.22 9.66 -18.37
CA HIS A 72 9.37 10.67 -19.43
C HIS A 72 8.70 10.24 -20.73
N SER A 73 8.86 8.98 -21.14
CA SER A 73 8.19 8.44 -22.34
C SER A 73 6.67 8.48 -22.22
N MET A 74 6.13 8.12 -21.05
CA MET A 74 4.68 8.20 -20.75
C MET A 74 4.18 9.64 -20.82
N CYS A 75 4.93 10.59 -20.25
CA CYS A 75 4.63 12.01 -20.33
C CYS A 75 4.62 12.48 -21.79
N SER A 76 5.60 12.06 -22.58
CA SER A 76 5.69 12.42 -24.01
C SER A 76 4.53 11.85 -24.82
N ASN A 77 4.14 10.62 -24.54
CA ASN A 77 3.02 9.95 -25.23
C ASN A 77 1.65 10.49 -24.83
N ALA A 78 1.52 11.02 -23.61
CA ALA A 78 0.28 11.60 -23.12
C ALA A 78 -0.03 12.98 -23.70
N HIS A 79 0.97 13.65 -24.30
CA HIS A 79 0.81 14.97 -24.89
C HIS A 79 0.87 14.90 -26.41
N PRO A 80 -0.01 15.63 -27.12
CA PRO A 80 0.12 15.78 -28.56
C PRO A 80 1.44 16.52 -28.90
N PRO A 81 2.03 16.28 -30.08
CA PRO A 81 3.32 16.89 -30.48
C PRO A 81 3.35 18.42 -30.46
N SER A 82 2.19 19.06 -30.49
CA SER A 82 2.04 20.52 -30.42
C SER A 82 2.21 21.09 -29.02
N ILE A 83 2.14 20.25 -27.97
CA ILE A 83 2.28 20.70 -26.58
C ILE A 83 3.74 20.50 -26.15
N PRO A 84 4.46 21.58 -25.82
CA PRO A 84 5.83 21.45 -25.37
C PRO A 84 5.89 20.79 -23.98
N ILE A 85 6.81 19.84 -23.84
CA ILE A 85 7.17 19.20 -22.57
C ILE A 85 8.67 19.36 -22.32
N LEU A 86 9.11 19.14 -21.08
CA LEU A 86 10.53 19.18 -20.73
C LEU A 86 11.29 18.02 -21.38
N THR A 87 12.53 18.27 -21.74
CA THR A 87 13.46 17.20 -22.10
C THR A 87 13.70 16.28 -20.90
N TYR A 88 14.16 15.06 -21.13
CA TYR A 88 14.44 14.11 -20.07
C TYR A 88 15.34 14.68 -18.96
N SER A 89 16.46 15.33 -19.33
CA SER A 89 17.38 15.92 -18.34
C SER A 89 16.72 17.05 -17.54
N SER A 90 15.96 17.92 -18.23
CA SER A 90 15.24 19.01 -17.57
C SER A 90 14.11 18.49 -16.66
N MET A 91 13.44 17.39 -17.05
CA MET A 91 12.44 16.74 -16.21
C MET A 91 13.06 16.17 -14.94
N LEU A 92 14.24 15.55 -14.99
CA LEU A 92 14.92 15.07 -13.79
C LEU A 92 15.24 16.21 -12.81
N THR A 93 15.81 17.31 -13.32
CA THR A 93 16.06 18.50 -12.50
C THR A 93 14.76 19.06 -11.89
N HIS A 94 13.69 19.03 -12.68
CA HIS A 94 12.38 19.48 -12.23
C HIS A 94 11.82 18.58 -11.11
N ILE A 95 11.96 17.24 -11.24
CA ILE A 95 11.56 16.27 -10.21
C ILE A 95 12.37 16.49 -8.93
N ASP A 96 13.67 16.61 -9.03
CA ASP A 96 14.54 16.86 -7.87
C ASP A 96 14.18 18.17 -7.14
N THR A 97 13.73 19.17 -7.88
CA THR A 97 13.38 20.48 -7.33
C THR A 97 11.99 20.50 -6.69
N TYR A 98 10.99 19.96 -7.35
CA TYR A 98 9.57 20.11 -6.96
C TYR A 98 8.93 18.85 -6.37
N PHE A 99 9.49 17.68 -6.66
CA PHE A 99 8.98 16.38 -6.26
C PHE A 99 10.04 15.53 -5.53
N SER A 100 10.90 16.18 -4.75
CA SER A 100 11.99 15.52 -4.02
C SER A 100 11.50 14.42 -3.05
N TYR A 101 10.23 14.45 -2.68
CA TYR A 101 9.54 13.45 -1.87
C TYR A 101 9.10 12.21 -2.68
N VAL A 102 9.16 12.25 -4.02
CA VAL A 102 8.86 11.09 -4.88
C VAL A 102 10.12 10.27 -5.08
N LYS A 103 10.04 8.98 -4.82
CA LYS A 103 11.17 8.06 -4.90
C LYS A 103 10.88 6.92 -5.86
N LEU A 104 11.87 6.60 -6.69
CA LEU A 104 11.93 5.29 -7.34
C LEU A 104 12.62 4.33 -6.36
N PRO A 105 11.97 3.22 -5.98
CA PRO A 105 12.62 2.24 -5.13
C PRO A 105 13.86 1.71 -5.86
N LYS A 106 14.99 1.74 -5.18
CA LYS A 106 16.20 1.06 -5.66
C LYS A 106 15.87 -0.42 -5.77
N ASN A 107 16.26 -1.06 -6.88
CA ASN A 107 16.05 -2.48 -7.15
C ASN A 107 16.29 -3.30 -5.88
N SER A 108 15.25 -3.54 -5.10
CA SER A 108 15.31 -4.47 -3.98
C SER A 108 14.91 -5.83 -4.53
N HIS A 109 15.57 -6.89 -4.05
CA HIS A 109 15.25 -8.27 -4.40
C HIS A 109 13.86 -8.71 -3.90
N LEU A 110 13.08 -7.80 -3.33
CA LEU A 110 11.75 -8.02 -2.81
C LEU A 110 10.72 -7.98 -3.94
N GLY A 111 10.22 -9.14 -4.29
CA GLY A 111 9.01 -9.33 -5.09
C GLY A 111 9.08 -8.75 -6.51
N LYS A 112 9.69 -9.46 -7.43
CA LYS A 112 9.57 -9.11 -8.86
C LYS A 112 8.10 -9.28 -9.26
N CYS A 113 7.39 -8.18 -9.40
CA CYS A 113 6.08 -8.19 -10.03
C CYS A 113 6.19 -8.83 -11.43
N SER A 114 5.22 -9.64 -11.80
CA SER A 114 5.14 -10.24 -13.13
C SER A 114 5.20 -9.21 -14.27
N CYS A 115 4.83 -7.95 -14.00
CA CYS A 115 5.00 -6.82 -14.92
C CYS A 115 6.43 -6.69 -15.45
N ILE A 116 7.44 -6.82 -14.58
CA ILE A 116 8.85 -6.72 -14.99
C ILE A 116 9.21 -7.89 -15.91
N MET A 117 8.72 -9.07 -15.58
CA MET A 117 8.94 -10.27 -16.38
C MET A 117 8.34 -10.11 -17.79
N PHE A 118 7.08 -9.67 -17.89
CA PHE A 118 6.42 -9.43 -19.17
C PHE A 118 7.09 -8.33 -19.99
N ALA A 119 7.49 -7.23 -19.34
CA ALA A 119 8.22 -6.16 -20.02
C ALA A 119 9.58 -6.65 -20.58
N GLN A 120 10.33 -7.44 -19.81
CA GLN A 120 11.59 -8.01 -20.26
C GLN A 120 11.38 -9.02 -21.42
N GLN A 121 10.38 -9.88 -21.30
CA GLN A 121 10.04 -10.87 -22.34
C GLN A 121 9.61 -10.17 -23.64
N HIS A 122 8.82 -9.10 -23.55
CA HIS A 122 8.42 -8.29 -24.69
C HIS A 122 9.64 -7.68 -25.41
N LEU A 123 10.61 -7.14 -24.65
CA LEU A 123 11.84 -6.57 -25.21
C LEU A 123 12.77 -7.61 -25.83
N GLN A 124 12.71 -8.87 -25.36
CA GLN A 124 13.53 -10.00 -25.82
C GLN A 124 12.83 -10.86 -26.87
N ALA A 125 11.60 -10.53 -27.23
CA ALA A 125 10.81 -11.29 -28.20
C ALA A 125 11.50 -11.35 -29.57
N LYS A 126 11.59 -12.55 -30.13
CA LYS A 126 12.27 -12.82 -31.42
C LYS A 126 11.36 -12.61 -32.61
N SER A 127 10.06 -12.47 -32.40
CA SER A 127 9.10 -12.25 -33.47
C SER A 127 8.01 -11.27 -33.05
N PRO A 128 7.36 -10.57 -34.01
CA PRO A 128 6.23 -9.69 -33.70
C PRO A 128 5.05 -10.42 -33.03
N ILE A 129 4.85 -11.71 -33.35
CA ILE A 129 3.78 -12.54 -32.77
C ILE A 129 4.08 -12.78 -31.29
N GLU A 130 5.31 -13.14 -30.97
CA GLU A 130 5.74 -13.37 -29.58
C GLU A 130 5.65 -12.08 -28.76
N ALA A 131 6.08 -10.95 -29.33
CA ALA A 131 5.96 -9.64 -28.70
C ALA A 131 4.49 -9.29 -28.38
N ALA A 132 3.56 -9.56 -29.31
CA ALA A 132 2.14 -9.33 -29.12
C ALA A 132 1.57 -10.20 -27.97
N GLN A 133 1.97 -11.48 -27.88
CA GLN A 133 1.56 -12.37 -26.79
C GLN A 133 2.01 -11.87 -25.42
N PHE A 134 3.25 -11.38 -25.29
CA PHE A 134 3.72 -10.81 -24.03
C PHE A 134 3.03 -9.48 -23.68
N ALA A 135 2.72 -8.66 -24.67
CA ALA A 135 1.95 -7.44 -24.48
C ALA A 135 0.52 -7.74 -23.98
N GLU A 136 -0.13 -8.74 -24.55
CA GLU A 136 -1.46 -9.20 -24.12
C GLU A 136 -1.41 -9.77 -22.69
N ALA A 137 -0.44 -10.63 -22.39
CA ALA A 137 -0.25 -11.17 -21.04
C ALA A 137 -0.01 -10.07 -20.00
N HIS A 138 0.77 -9.05 -20.35
CA HIS A 138 0.98 -7.88 -19.50
C HIS A 138 -0.30 -7.09 -19.26
N THR A 139 -1.08 -6.84 -20.31
CA THR A 139 -2.37 -6.13 -20.21
C THR A 139 -3.35 -6.89 -19.30
N ASN A 140 -3.45 -8.21 -19.49
CA ASN A 140 -4.29 -9.07 -18.66
C ASN A 140 -3.84 -9.06 -17.19
N HIS A 141 -2.54 -9.10 -16.94
CA HIS A 141 -1.99 -9.00 -15.58
C HIS A 141 -2.32 -7.64 -14.92
N LEU A 142 -2.19 -6.53 -15.65
CA LEU A 142 -2.55 -5.20 -15.15
C LEU A 142 -4.05 -5.09 -14.85
N ALA A 143 -4.90 -5.64 -15.73
CA ALA A 143 -6.34 -5.65 -15.52
C ALA A 143 -6.72 -6.45 -14.26
N LEU A 144 -6.10 -7.63 -14.06
CA LEU A 144 -6.31 -8.44 -12.87
C LEU A 144 -5.85 -7.71 -11.60
N SER A 145 -4.66 -7.14 -11.62
CA SER A 145 -4.12 -6.38 -10.48
C SER A 145 -5.00 -5.19 -10.12
N SER A 146 -5.53 -4.48 -11.14
CA SER A 146 -6.46 -3.37 -10.91
C SER A 146 -7.78 -3.85 -10.30
N ALA A 147 -8.32 -4.97 -10.75
CA ALA A 147 -9.53 -5.56 -10.21
C ALA A 147 -9.35 -6.00 -8.74
N GLU A 148 -8.21 -6.63 -8.43
CA GLU A 148 -7.86 -7.02 -7.06
C GLU A 148 -7.72 -5.79 -6.15
N HIS A 149 -7.09 -4.72 -6.64
CA HIS A 149 -6.95 -3.47 -5.90
C HIS A 149 -8.30 -2.80 -5.62
N LEU A 150 -9.19 -2.74 -6.61
CA LEU A 150 -10.54 -2.22 -6.43
C LEU A 150 -11.34 -3.06 -5.41
N SER A 151 -11.27 -4.38 -5.49
CA SER A 151 -11.89 -5.28 -4.52
C SER A 151 -11.35 -5.03 -3.10
N TYR A 152 -10.02 -4.88 -2.97
CA TYR A 152 -9.41 -4.53 -1.69
C TYR A 152 -9.92 -3.19 -1.14
N GLN A 153 -10.01 -2.15 -1.98
CA GLN A 153 -10.55 -0.84 -1.56
C GLN A 153 -12.00 -0.96 -1.10
N GLU A 154 -12.82 -1.74 -1.80
CA GLU A 154 -14.19 -2.03 -1.39
C GLU A 154 -14.24 -2.70 -0.02
N HIS A 155 -13.45 -3.75 0.21
CA HIS A 155 -13.35 -4.45 1.50
C HIS A 155 -12.83 -3.53 2.64
N CYS A 156 -12.07 -2.49 2.32
CA CYS A 156 -11.66 -1.47 3.29
C CYS A 156 -12.75 -0.44 3.59
N HIS A 157 -13.62 -0.16 2.60
CA HIS A 157 -14.66 0.87 2.70
C HIS A 157 -15.94 0.35 3.35
N GLN A 158 -16.36 -0.86 3.00
CA GLN A 158 -17.60 -1.47 3.52
C GLN A 158 -17.68 -1.49 5.05
N PRO A 159 -16.64 -1.89 5.81
CA PRO A 159 -16.68 -1.87 7.26
C PRO A 159 -16.85 -0.47 7.86
N LYS A 160 -16.32 0.55 7.21
CA LYS A 160 -16.48 1.95 7.65
C LYS A 160 -17.92 2.45 7.49
N SER A 161 -18.59 2.01 6.43
CA SER A 161 -19.96 2.40 6.11
C SER A 161 -20.99 1.56 6.85
N HIS A 162 -20.71 0.28 7.06
CA HIS A 162 -21.63 -0.69 7.64
C HIS A 162 -20.90 -1.61 8.65
N PRO A 163 -20.40 -1.05 9.79
CA PRO A 163 -19.60 -1.79 10.75
C PRO A 163 -20.33 -2.93 11.46
N SER A 164 -21.66 -2.91 11.48
CA SER A 164 -22.48 -4.00 12.03
C SER A 164 -22.59 -5.22 11.11
N VAL A 165 -22.25 -5.06 9.83
CA VAL A 165 -22.34 -6.14 8.83
C VAL A 165 -20.97 -6.67 8.44
N TYR A 166 -20.01 -5.77 8.31
CA TYR A 166 -18.69 -6.09 7.78
C TYR A 166 -17.58 -5.79 8.79
N MET A 167 -16.63 -6.69 8.91
CA MET A 167 -15.34 -6.49 9.57
C MET A 167 -14.23 -6.78 8.57
N SER A 168 -13.25 -5.91 8.48
CA SER A 168 -12.09 -6.13 7.59
C SER A 168 -10.80 -5.95 8.37
N LEU A 169 -10.04 -7.03 8.45
CA LEU A 169 -8.83 -7.14 9.26
C LEU A 169 -7.62 -7.44 8.36
N ILE A 170 -6.52 -6.74 8.61
CA ILE A 170 -5.20 -7.11 8.10
C ILE A 170 -4.33 -7.44 9.30
N ILE A 171 -3.68 -8.59 9.28
CA ILE A 171 -2.74 -9.00 10.32
C ILE A 171 -1.38 -9.34 9.72
N ASP A 172 -0.33 -8.86 10.38
CA ASP A 172 1.05 -9.15 10.03
C ASP A 172 1.95 -9.11 11.25
N TYR A 173 3.04 -9.88 11.23
CA TYR A 173 4.00 -9.97 12.33
C TYR A 173 5.41 -9.65 11.86
N SER A 174 6.08 -8.78 12.59
CA SER A 174 7.48 -8.47 12.36
C SER A 174 8.39 -9.68 12.62
N ASN A 175 9.60 -9.61 12.08
CA ASN A 175 10.67 -10.48 12.58
C ASN A 175 10.93 -10.19 14.06
N PRO A 176 11.36 -11.20 14.85
CA PRO A 176 11.67 -11.03 16.26
C PRO A 176 12.70 -9.92 16.49
N LEU A 177 12.37 -8.99 17.39
CA LEU A 177 13.18 -7.85 17.76
C LEU A 177 13.96 -8.16 19.04
N PRO A 178 15.30 -8.24 18.99
CA PRO A 178 16.09 -8.42 20.19
C PRO A 178 16.11 -7.14 21.02
N LEU A 179 15.87 -7.26 22.33
CA LEU A 179 15.95 -6.15 23.27
C LEU A 179 17.18 -6.30 24.18
N PRO A 180 17.85 -5.17 24.53
CA PRO A 180 17.64 -3.82 24.03
C PRO A 180 18.13 -3.64 22.58
N THR A 181 17.43 -2.82 21.79
CA THR A 181 17.78 -2.55 20.37
C THR A 181 19.04 -1.71 20.22
N HIS A 182 19.32 -0.86 21.22
CA HIS A 182 20.45 0.08 21.24
C HIS A 182 21.38 -0.22 22.43
N SER A 183 21.95 -1.41 22.46
CA SER A 183 23.01 -1.69 23.45
C SER A 183 24.37 -1.35 22.84
N PRO A 184 25.22 -0.57 23.53
CA PRO A 184 26.60 -0.34 23.13
C PRO A 184 27.49 -1.59 23.30
N VAL A 185 26.88 -2.75 23.41
CA VAL A 185 27.58 -4.03 23.59
C VAL A 185 28.35 -4.38 22.31
N PRO A 186 29.66 -4.65 22.40
CA PRO A 186 30.47 -5.10 21.26
C PRO A 186 29.83 -6.27 20.53
N LYS A 187 29.94 -6.30 19.18
CA LYS A 187 29.36 -7.37 18.33
C LYS A 187 29.67 -8.79 18.83
N ALA A 188 30.87 -9.02 19.42
CA ALA A 188 31.26 -10.31 19.99
C ALA A 188 30.33 -10.77 21.12
N TRP A 189 29.80 -9.85 21.93
CA TRP A 189 28.91 -10.16 23.05
C TRP A 189 27.46 -10.34 22.58
N MET A 190 27.15 -9.91 21.36
CA MET A 190 25.83 -10.08 20.77
C MET A 190 25.46 -11.55 20.57
N HIS A 191 26.44 -12.44 20.48
CA HIS A 191 26.24 -13.88 20.29
C HIS A 191 26.10 -14.67 21.59
N TYR A 192 26.50 -14.11 22.74
CA TYR A 192 26.60 -14.85 24.02
C TYR A 192 25.54 -14.45 25.05
N GLY A 193 24.75 -13.42 24.80
CA GLY A 193 23.70 -13.03 25.72
C GLY A 193 22.35 -13.62 25.35
N ASN A 194 21.63 -14.20 26.33
CA ASN A 194 20.22 -14.49 26.22
C ASN A 194 19.46 -13.17 26.00
N ARG A 195 19.31 -12.76 24.73
CA ARG A 195 18.53 -11.57 24.42
C ARG A 195 17.07 -11.88 24.60
N PHE A 196 16.40 -11.00 25.31
CA PHE A 196 14.97 -11.03 25.36
C PHE A 196 14.45 -10.58 23.98
N THR A 197 13.76 -11.46 23.29
CA THR A 197 13.21 -11.16 21.96
C THR A 197 11.72 -10.94 22.05
N MET A 198 11.26 -9.89 21.36
CA MET A 198 9.86 -9.55 21.23
C MET A 198 9.40 -9.72 19.77
N VAL A 199 8.20 -10.20 19.60
CA VAL A 199 7.50 -10.19 18.31
C VAL A 199 6.49 -9.06 18.35
N LEU A 200 6.54 -8.18 17.35
CA LEU A 200 5.55 -7.14 17.16
C LEU A 200 4.51 -7.63 16.17
N GLY A 201 3.26 -7.76 16.60
CA GLY A 201 2.10 -8.01 15.76
C GLY A 201 1.38 -6.70 15.45
N GLY A 202 1.08 -6.47 14.18
CA GLY A 202 0.23 -5.40 13.70
C GLY A 202 -1.12 -5.94 13.24
N LEU A 203 -2.21 -5.33 13.70
CA LEU A 203 -3.55 -5.60 13.22
C LEU A 203 -4.20 -4.29 12.82
N ILE A 204 -4.68 -4.21 11.60
CA ILE A 204 -5.47 -3.09 11.08
C ILE A 204 -6.91 -3.56 11.03
N ASP A 205 -7.77 -2.91 11.78
CA ASP A 205 -9.22 -2.99 11.65
C ASP A 205 -9.68 -1.74 10.91
N HIS A 206 -10.24 -1.92 9.71
CA HIS A 206 -10.62 -0.78 8.86
C HIS A 206 -11.76 0.06 9.46
N SER A 207 -12.52 -0.47 10.40
CA SER A 207 -13.59 0.26 11.13
C SER A 207 -13.07 0.96 12.38
N HIS A 208 -12.14 0.31 13.12
CA HIS A 208 -11.79 0.72 14.48
C HIS A 208 -10.35 1.18 14.64
N GLY A 209 -9.51 1.04 13.60
CA GLY A 209 -8.16 1.57 13.59
C GLY A 209 -7.04 0.54 13.63
N LYS A 210 -5.89 0.94 14.18
CA LYS A 210 -4.68 0.12 14.18
C LYS A 210 -4.36 -0.34 15.60
N HIS A 211 -4.05 -1.61 15.73
CA HIS A 211 -3.70 -2.26 17.00
C HIS A 211 -2.29 -2.84 16.90
N LEU A 212 -1.52 -2.68 17.95
CA LEU A 212 -0.17 -3.24 18.06
C LEU A 212 -0.11 -4.19 19.26
N PHE A 213 0.42 -5.37 19.04
CA PHE A 213 0.58 -6.41 20.03
C PHE A 213 2.08 -6.70 20.21
N LEU A 214 2.53 -6.75 21.46
CA LEU A 214 3.90 -7.09 21.81
C LEU A 214 3.91 -8.44 22.51
N HIS A 215 4.54 -9.42 21.90
CA HIS A 215 4.62 -10.78 22.42
C HIS A 215 6.06 -11.16 22.75
N PRO A 216 6.37 -11.53 24.01
CA PRO A 216 7.67 -12.08 24.35
C PRO A 216 7.85 -13.45 23.66
N GLN A 217 8.78 -13.54 22.73
CA GLN A 217 9.01 -14.75 21.92
C GLN A 217 9.27 -16.03 22.74
N PRO A 218 9.98 -15.99 23.88
CA PRO A 218 10.18 -17.20 24.69
C PRO A 218 8.88 -17.81 25.23
N PHE A 219 7.83 -17.01 25.40
CA PHE A 219 6.52 -17.47 25.91
C PHE A 219 5.48 -17.67 24.81
N TRP A 220 5.64 -16.90 23.71
CA TRP A 220 4.70 -16.87 22.59
C TRP A 220 5.46 -17.07 21.30
N PRO A 221 5.68 -18.31 20.85
CA PRO A 221 6.32 -18.57 19.57
C PRO A 221 5.49 -17.98 18.43
N LYS A 222 6.19 -17.49 17.39
CA LYS A 222 5.55 -16.94 16.19
C LYS A 222 5.04 -18.09 15.32
N ASP A 223 3.81 -18.52 15.58
CA ASP A 223 3.14 -19.63 14.89
C ASP A 223 1.65 -19.32 14.66
N ALA A 224 0.92 -20.29 14.11
CA ALA A 224 -0.52 -20.17 13.86
C ALA A 224 -1.33 -19.90 15.15
N ASN A 225 -0.93 -20.45 16.30
CA ASN A 225 -1.65 -20.25 17.56
C ASN A 225 -1.57 -18.79 18.00
N LEU A 226 -0.42 -18.14 17.83
CA LEU A 226 -0.27 -16.73 18.15
C LEU A 226 -1.19 -15.87 17.27
N VAL A 227 -1.22 -16.14 15.95
CA VAL A 227 -2.09 -15.41 15.02
C VAL A 227 -3.56 -15.60 15.36
N ILE A 228 -3.99 -16.85 15.56
CA ILE A 228 -5.36 -17.20 15.93
C ILE A 228 -5.76 -16.53 17.25
N SER A 229 -4.88 -16.59 18.27
CA SER A 229 -5.16 -15.98 19.57
C SER A 229 -5.31 -14.47 19.48
N THR A 230 -4.49 -13.81 18.66
CA THR A 230 -4.58 -12.37 18.44
C THR A 230 -5.88 -11.98 17.71
N LEU A 231 -6.24 -12.71 16.65
CA LEU A 231 -7.50 -12.50 15.93
C LEU A 231 -8.71 -12.75 16.84
N PHE A 232 -8.71 -13.88 17.55
CA PHE A 232 -9.78 -14.22 18.48
C PHE A 232 -9.95 -13.17 19.57
N HIS A 233 -8.84 -12.73 20.19
CA HIS A 233 -8.87 -11.69 21.21
C HIS A 233 -9.45 -10.38 20.66
N HIS A 234 -9.05 -9.98 19.45
CA HIS A 234 -9.57 -8.75 18.84
C HIS A 234 -11.07 -8.86 18.54
N ILE A 235 -11.50 -9.92 17.87
CA ILE A 235 -12.91 -10.16 17.51
C ILE A 235 -13.76 -10.25 18.78
N TRP A 236 -13.30 -11.04 19.76
CA TRP A 236 -14.02 -11.21 21.05
C TRP A 236 -14.13 -9.91 21.83
N SER A 237 -13.06 -9.12 21.87
CA SER A 237 -13.09 -7.80 22.52
C SER A 237 -14.06 -6.84 21.82
N HIS A 238 -14.19 -6.92 20.51
CA HIS A 238 -15.16 -6.14 19.76
C HIS A 238 -16.58 -6.52 20.13
N ILE A 239 -16.92 -7.82 20.18
CA ILE A 239 -18.23 -8.33 20.58
C ILE A 239 -18.56 -7.94 22.02
N LEU A 240 -17.63 -8.11 22.96
CA LEU A 240 -17.85 -7.76 24.37
C LEU A 240 -18.07 -6.26 24.61
N ASN A 241 -17.38 -5.42 23.86
CA ASN A 241 -17.52 -3.96 23.98
C ASN A 241 -18.80 -3.43 23.34
N ASN A 242 -19.45 -4.23 22.47
CA ASN A 242 -20.68 -3.87 21.78
C ASN A 242 -21.73 -4.98 21.94
N PRO A 243 -22.31 -5.17 23.14
CA PRO A 243 -23.15 -6.33 23.46
C PRO A 243 -24.59 -6.22 22.91
N THR A 244 -24.76 -5.77 21.68
CA THR A 244 -26.06 -5.79 20.99
C THR A 244 -26.14 -7.01 20.08
N PRO A 245 -27.34 -7.59 19.85
CA PRO A 245 -27.49 -8.74 18.96
C PRO A 245 -26.94 -8.49 17.55
N ASP A 246 -26.93 -7.21 17.10
CA ASP A 246 -26.46 -6.80 15.79
C ASP A 246 -24.97 -6.38 15.81
N SER A 247 -24.24 -6.63 16.88
CA SER A 247 -22.85 -6.18 17.03
C SER A 247 -21.83 -7.16 16.45
N CYS A 248 -22.24 -8.39 16.13
CA CYS A 248 -21.37 -9.37 15.50
C CYS A 248 -21.46 -9.19 13.98
N PRO A 249 -20.38 -8.76 13.31
CA PRO A 249 -20.39 -8.64 11.85
C PRO A 249 -20.58 -10.01 11.22
N SER A 250 -21.52 -10.10 10.28
CA SER A 250 -21.82 -11.35 9.56
C SER A 250 -20.81 -11.66 8.44
N VAL A 251 -19.96 -10.70 8.07
CA VAL A 251 -18.95 -10.86 7.03
C VAL A 251 -17.59 -10.41 7.53
N LEU A 252 -16.63 -11.33 7.52
CA LEU A 252 -15.24 -11.07 7.86
C LEU A 252 -14.35 -11.14 6.62
N TYR A 253 -13.71 -10.00 6.27
CA TYR A 253 -12.61 -9.95 5.32
C TYR A 253 -11.29 -10.03 6.08
N LEU A 254 -10.54 -11.10 5.86
CA LEU A 254 -9.24 -11.29 6.51
C LEU A 254 -8.14 -11.31 5.46
N GLN A 255 -7.17 -10.40 5.62
CA GLN A 255 -5.96 -10.37 4.83
C GLN A 255 -4.76 -10.69 5.70
N ALA A 256 -3.96 -11.65 5.29
CA ALA A 256 -2.71 -12.05 5.93
C ALA A 256 -1.69 -12.42 4.85
N ASP A 257 -0.41 -12.47 5.21
CA ASP A 257 0.63 -12.93 4.29
C ASP A 257 0.49 -14.43 3.98
N ASN A 258 1.24 -14.91 2.98
CA ASN A 258 1.22 -16.31 2.56
C ASN A 258 2.16 -17.21 3.40
N CYS A 259 2.54 -16.80 4.61
CA CYS A 259 3.39 -17.59 5.49
C CYS A 259 2.69 -18.88 5.93
N ALA A 260 3.20 -20.03 5.50
CA ALA A 260 2.60 -21.32 5.83
C ALA A 260 2.65 -21.63 7.33
N ALA A 261 3.69 -21.18 8.03
CA ALA A 261 3.81 -21.40 9.48
C ALA A 261 2.80 -20.60 10.30
N GLU A 262 2.36 -19.46 9.82
CA GLU A 262 1.53 -18.51 10.55
C GLU A 262 0.09 -18.49 10.04
N ASN A 263 -0.11 -18.28 8.74
CA ASN A 263 -1.41 -17.91 8.18
C ASN A 263 -1.98 -18.94 7.21
N LYS A 264 -1.13 -19.62 6.42
CA LYS A 264 -1.57 -20.57 5.37
C LYS A 264 -1.42 -22.01 5.83
N ASN A 265 -2.20 -22.40 6.84
CA ASN A 265 -2.13 -23.73 7.42
C ASN A 265 -3.52 -24.25 7.84
N VAL A 266 -3.59 -25.54 8.18
CA VAL A 266 -4.83 -26.21 8.55
C VAL A 266 -5.48 -25.63 9.82
N PHE A 267 -4.68 -25.12 10.78
CA PHE A 267 -5.19 -24.56 12.02
C PHE A 267 -5.94 -23.25 11.78
N MET A 268 -5.41 -22.38 10.93
CA MET A 268 -6.07 -21.14 10.53
C MET A 268 -7.39 -21.45 9.79
N LEU A 269 -7.38 -22.41 8.86
CA LEU A 269 -8.58 -22.82 8.15
C LEU A 269 -9.64 -23.40 9.11
N ALA A 270 -9.24 -24.22 10.09
CA ALA A 270 -10.13 -24.75 11.10
C ALA A 270 -10.73 -23.64 11.98
N PHE A 271 -9.92 -22.66 12.39
CA PHE A 271 -10.38 -21.50 13.14
C PHE A 271 -11.43 -20.69 12.36
N LEU A 272 -11.15 -20.38 11.08
CA LEU A 272 -12.10 -19.65 10.24
C LEU A 272 -13.39 -20.43 10.02
N SER A 273 -13.31 -21.77 9.84
CA SER A 273 -14.50 -22.65 9.75
C SER A 273 -15.30 -22.65 11.04
N LEU A 274 -14.63 -22.62 12.19
CA LEU A 274 -15.31 -22.51 13.50
C LEU A 274 -16.06 -21.17 13.61
N LEU A 275 -15.43 -20.05 13.22
CA LEU A 275 -16.11 -18.75 13.24
C LEU A 275 -17.39 -18.75 12.42
N ILE A 276 -17.38 -19.37 11.21
CA ILE A 276 -18.56 -19.50 10.33
C ILE A 276 -19.66 -20.38 10.99
N SER A 277 -19.28 -21.34 11.83
CA SER A 277 -20.25 -22.26 12.47
C SER A 277 -20.89 -21.70 13.74
N LEU A 278 -20.43 -20.54 14.20
CA LEU A 278 -20.97 -19.88 15.41
C LEU A 278 -22.10 -18.88 15.08
N ASP A 279 -22.35 -18.62 13.80
CA ASP A 279 -23.53 -17.91 13.29
C ASP A 279 -24.76 -18.85 13.34
#